data_43a026c6839db592c77b4d783865211d
#
_entry.id   43a026c6839db592c77b4d783865211d
#
_cell.length_a   1.000
_cell.length_b   1.000
_cell.length_c   1.000
_cell.angle_alpha   90.00
_cell.angle_beta   90.00
_cell.angle_gamma   90.00
#
_symmetry.space_group_name_H-M   'P 1'
#
loop_
_entity.id
_entity.type
_entity.pdbx_description
1 polymer ?
#
loop_
_entity_poly.entity_id
_entity_poly.type
_entity_poly.pdbx_seq_one_letter_code
_entity_poly.pdbx_strand_id
1 'polypeptide(L)'
;VMTYTTNEMMTVAAARRLKNGSVCFVGIGLPSKAANLARLTSSPDVVLIYESGPIGAKPSVLPLSIGDGELAETADTVVPTGEIFRYWLQGGRIDVGFLGAAQVDRFGNINTTVVGDYHAPKVRLPGAGGAPEIAGSAKSVLIILKQSARSFVDKLDFITSVGHGEGGDSRKRLG
;
A
#
# COMPACT_ATOMS: atom_id res chain seq x y z
N VAL A 1 4.11 32.76 -0.28
CA VAL A 1 3.26 31.65 0.17
C VAL A 1 3.75 30.43 -0.59
N MET A 2 4.28 29.43 0.11
CA MET A 2 4.62 28.14 -0.55
C MET A 2 3.31 27.46 -0.94
N THR A 3 3.14 27.22 -2.23
CA THR A 3 2.00 26.46 -2.76
C THR A 3 2.45 25.03 -3.00
N TYR A 4 1.69 24.06 -2.51
CA TYR A 4 1.92 22.64 -2.73
C TYR A 4 0.72 21.99 -3.41
N THR A 5 0.97 20.94 -4.17
CA THR A 5 -0.08 20.15 -4.82
C THR A 5 -0.69 19.13 -3.85
N THR A 6 -1.88 18.62 -4.16
CA THR A 6 -2.51 17.53 -3.40
C THR A 6 -1.60 16.30 -3.32
N ASN A 7 -0.90 15.98 -4.42
CA ASN A 7 0.00 14.82 -4.44
C ASN A 7 1.22 15.02 -3.51
N GLU A 8 1.80 16.22 -3.49
CA GLU A 8 2.90 16.55 -2.55
C GLU A 8 2.43 16.46 -1.11
N MET A 9 1.25 17.00 -0.78
CA MET A 9 0.68 16.90 0.56
C MET A 9 0.46 15.45 0.98
N MET A 10 -0.14 14.61 0.11
CA MET A 10 -0.34 13.19 0.40
C MET A 10 1.00 12.46 0.59
N THR A 11 2.00 12.77 -0.25
CA THR A 11 3.34 12.17 -0.16
C THR A 11 4.00 12.49 1.18
N VAL A 12 4.01 13.77 1.57
CA VAL A 12 4.61 14.22 2.84
C VAL A 12 3.85 13.67 4.04
N ALA A 13 2.51 13.69 4.01
CA ALA A 13 1.69 13.16 5.09
C ALA A 13 1.93 11.65 5.30
N ALA A 14 2.03 10.90 4.21
CA ALA A 14 2.33 9.47 4.26
C ALA A 14 3.77 9.20 4.73
N ALA A 15 4.76 9.95 4.24
CA ALA A 15 6.15 9.82 4.68
C ALA A 15 6.30 10.02 6.20
N ARG A 16 5.62 11.01 6.77
CA ARG A 16 5.61 11.28 8.22
C ARG A 16 5.00 10.17 9.07
N ARG A 17 4.29 9.21 8.48
CA ARG A 17 3.73 8.05 9.19
C ARG A 17 4.73 6.90 9.30
N LEU A 18 5.82 6.92 8.55
CA LEU A 18 6.87 5.91 8.63
C LEU A 18 7.83 6.26 9.77
N LYS A 19 8.00 5.32 10.68
CA LYS A 19 8.96 5.45 11.79
C LYS A 19 10.32 4.93 11.33
N ASN A 20 11.39 5.50 11.88
CA ASN A 20 12.72 5.00 11.64
C ASN A 20 12.86 3.54 12.10
N GLY A 21 13.51 2.71 11.30
CA GLY A 21 13.67 1.27 11.54
C GLY A 21 12.41 0.42 11.27
N SER A 22 11.29 1.01 10.83
CA SER A 22 10.10 0.22 10.46
C SER A 22 10.29 -0.52 9.14
N VAL A 23 9.63 -1.67 9.00
CA VAL A 23 9.57 -2.44 7.75
C VAL A 23 8.32 -2.04 6.98
N CYS A 24 8.52 -1.53 5.77
CA CYS A 24 7.47 -0.97 4.94
C CYS A 24 7.31 -1.76 3.65
N PHE A 25 6.11 -2.27 3.40
CA PHE A 25 5.74 -2.87 2.11
C PHE A 25 5.26 -1.79 1.17
N VAL A 26 5.97 -1.60 0.05
CA VAL A 26 5.84 -0.42 -0.81
C VAL A 26 5.25 -0.79 -2.16
N GLY A 27 4.26 -0.01 -2.59
CA GLY A 27 3.76 -0.01 -3.97
C GLY A 27 4.42 1.09 -4.81
N ILE A 28 4.16 1.09 -6.10
CA ILE A 28 4.66 2.11 -7.04
C ILE A 28 3.80 3.40 -6.99
N GLY A 29 4.33 4.49 -7.49
CA GLY A 29 3.65 5.79 -7.52
C GLY A 29 3.79 6.60 -6.24
N LEU A 30 2.69 7.10 -5.68
CA LEU A 30 2.71 7.89 -4.45
C LEU A 30 3.29 7.14 -3.25
N PRO A 31 2.98 5.84 -3.03
CA PRO A 31 3.63 5.04 -2.00
C PRO A 31 5.15 5.04 -2.10
N SER A 32 5.70 4.80 -3.29
CA SER A 32 7.15 4.79 -3.50
C SER A 32 7.77 6.16 -3.22
N LYS A 33 7.11 7.25 -3.67
CA LYS A 33 7.55 8.62 -3.38
C LYS A 33 7.58 8.89 -1.87
N ALA A 34 6.52 8.51 -1.15
CA ALA A 34 6.42 8.71 0.29
C ALA A 34 7.48 7.91 1.07
N ALA A 35 7.67 6.64 0.72
CA ALA A 35 8.63 5.77 1.37
C ALA A 35 10.08 6.25 1.14
N ASN A 36 10.41 6.63 -0.08
CA ASN A 36 11.75 7.16 -0.39
C ASN A 36 11.98 8.55 0.21
N LEU A 37 10.96 9.42 0.26
CA LEU A 37 11.06 10.69 0.97
C LEU A 37 11.35 10.47 2.47
N ALA A 38 10.65 9.55 3.12
CA ALA A 38 10.91 9.18 4.51
C ALA A 38 12.34 8.67 4.70
N ARG A 39 12.79 7.75 3.85
CA ARG A 39 14.16 7.20 3.87
C ARG A 39 15.23 8.28 3.73
N LEU A 40 15.02 9.25 2.86
CA LEU A 40 15.97 10.33 2.59
C LEU A 40 15.92 11.46 3.63
N THR A 41 14.96 11.46 4.55
CA THR A 41 14.75 12.55 5.50
C THR A 41 14.59 12.08 6.94
N SER A 42 13.38 11.65 7.33
CA SER A 42 13.00 11.40 8.74
C SER A 42 13.25 9.97 9.21
N SER A 43 13.44 9.02 8.30
CA SER A 43 13.49 7.59 8.63
C SER A 43 14.55 6.86 7.80
N PRO A 44 15.86 7.21 7.95
CA PRO A 44 16.93 6.66 7.11
C PRO A 44 17.10 5.14 7.23
N ASP A 45 16.71 4.54 8.35
CA ASP A 45 16.80 3.10 8.60
C ASP A 45 15.51 2.34 8.26
N VAL A 46 14.54 2.97 7.58
CA VAL A 46 13.34 2.27 7.11
C VAL A 46 13.71 1.20 6.09
N VAL A 47 13.21 -0.02 6.29
CA VAL A 47 13.43 -1.14 5.37
C VAL A 47 12.30 -1.17 4.34
N LEU A 48 12.62 -0.91 3.09
CA LEU A 48 11.65 -0.94 2.00
C LEU A 48 11.63 -2.32 1.35
N ILE A 49 10.44 -2.92 1.30
CA ILE A 49 10.20 -4.22 0.67
C ILE A 49 9.21 -4.05 -0.48
N TYR A 50 9.53 -4.65 -1.62
CA TYR A 50 8.66 -4.65 -2.80
C TYR A 50 8.19 -6.08 -3.12
N GLU A 51 6.98 -6.19 -3.65
CA GLU A 51 6.34 -7.49 -3.96
C GLU A 51 7.18 -8.39 -4.86
N SER A 52 7.94 -7.79 -5.77
CA SER A 52 8.82 -8.51 -6.71
C SER A 52 10.04 -9.19 -6.06
N GLY A 53 10.30 -8.94 -4.77
CA GLY A 53 11.35 -9.63 -4.03
C GLY A 53 12.44 -8.77 -3.39
N PRO A 54 12.71 -7.53 -3.82
CA PRO A 54 13.73 -6.67 -3.20
C PRO A 54 13.40 -6.35 -1.75
N ILE A 55 14.37 -6.56 -0.87
CA ILE A 55 14.34 -6.25 0.56
C ILE A 55 15.43 -5.23 0.85
N GLY A 56 15.09 -4.15 1.53
CA GLY A 56 16.02 -3.07 1.83
C GLY A 56 16.43 -2.26 0.60
N ALA A 57 15.55 -2.15 -0.41
CA ALA A 57 15.83 -1.39 -1.61
C ALA A 57 16.04 0.11 -1.28
N LYS A 58 17.05 0.70 -1.91
CA LYS A 58 17.46 2.10 -1.70
C LYS A 58 17.60 2.83 -3.04
N PRO A 59 16.53 2.87 -3.87
CA PRO A 59 16.63 3.41 -5.22
C PRO A 59 17.08 4.88 -5.20
N SER A 60 17.97 5.23 -6.11
CA SER A 60 18.43 6.61 -6.34
C SER A 60 17.47 7.35 -7.28
N VAL A 61 16.80 6.59 -8.15
CA VAL A 61 15.74 7.07 -9.06
C VAL A 61 14.44 6.36 -8.69
N LEU A 62 13.32 7.09 -8.72
CA LEU A 62 12.02 6.48 -8.41
C LEU A 62 11.67 5.39 -9.42
N PRO A 63 11.36 4.16 -8.97
CA PRO A 63 11.07 3.05 -9.85
C PRO A 63 9.79 3.27 -10.64
N LEU A 64 9.80 2.90 -11.91
CA LEU A 64 8.64 2.99 -12.81
C LEU A 64 7.68 1.81 -12.65
N SER A 65 8.19 0.67 -12.20
CA SER A 65 7.40 -0.53 -11.93
C SER A 65 8.03 -1.35 -10.78
N ILE A 66 7.29 -2.34 -10.26
CA ILE A 66 7.84 -3.28 -9.26
C ILE A 66 8.93 -4.20 -9.84
N GLY A 67 9.02 -4.32 -11.18
CA GLY A 67 10.06 -5.06 -11.89
C GLY A 67 11.24 -4.20 -12.35
N ASP A 68 11.34 -2.96 -11.87
CA ASP A 68 12.45 -2.07 -12.20
C ASP A 68 13.77 -2.61 -11.62
N GLY A 69 14.82 -2.71 -12.48
CA GLY A 69 16.14 -3.21 -12.09
C GLY A 69 16.78 -2.42 -10.94
N GLU A 70 16.56 -1.11 -10.88
CA GLU A 70 17.01 -0.24 -9.79
C GLU A 70 16.63 -0.76 -8.39
N LEU A 71 15.45 -1.39 -8.28
CA LEU A 71 15.01 -1.97 -7.00
C LEU A 71 15.86 -3.17 -6.58
N ALA A 72 16.23 -4.01 -7.53
CA ALA A 72 17.06 -5.19 -7.26
C ALA A 72 18.53 -4.81 -7.04
N GLU A 73 19.06 -3.88 -7.85
CA GLU A 73 20.45 -3.42 -7.76
C GLU A 73 20.76 -2.69 -6.46
N THR A 74 19.78 -1.99 -5.89
CA THR A 74 19.95 -1.21 -4.64
C THR A 74 19.46 -1.95 -3.40
N ALA A 75 18.94 -3.16 -3.52
CA ALA A 75 18.45 -3.96 -2.40
C ALA A 75 19.59 -4.60 -1.58
N ASP A 76 19.35 -4.78 -0.30
CA ASP A 76 20.25 -5.58 0.56
C ASP A 76 20.21 -7.05 0.17
N THR A 77 19.05 -7.54 -0.30
CA THR A 77 18.86 -8.88 -0.87
C THR A 77 17.62 -8.93 -1.77
N VAL A 78 17.55 -9.95 -2.63
CA VAL A 78 16.37 -10.24 -3.46
C VAL A 78 15.96 -11.68 -3.23
N VAL A 79 14.68 -11.89 -2.92
CA VAL A 79 14.10 -13.19 -2.66
C VAL A 79 12.91 -13.46 -3.60
N PRO A 80 12.48 -14.70 -3.77
CA PRO A 80 11.27 -15.01 -4.53
C PRO A 80 10.03 -14.32 -3.93
N THR A 81 9.09 -13.87 -4.77
CA THR A 81 7.82 -13.27 -4.34
C THR A 81 7.10 -14.09 -3.26
N GLY A 82 7.12 -15.44 -3.38
CA GLY A 82 6.51 -16.33 -2.39
C GLY A 82 7.10 -16.21 -0.98
N GLU A 83 8.38 -15.84 -0.84
CA GLU A 83 9.00 -15.58 0.46
C GLU A 83 8.55 -14.26 1.06
N ILE A 84 8.34 -13.23 0.22
CA ILE A 84 7.80 -11.94 0.66
C ILE A 84 6.43 -12.14 1.30
N PHE A 85 5.54 -12.93 0.66
CA PHE A 85 4.21 -13.18 1.19
C PHE A 85 4.23 -14.08 2.43
N ARG A 86 4.95 -15.20 2.39
CA ARG A 86 4.95 -16.18 3.50
C ARG A 86 5.68 -15.67 4.74
N TYR A 87 6.90 -15.16 4.57
CA TYR A 87 7.76 -14.88 5.72
C TYR A 87 7.69 -13.46 6.20
N TRP A 88 7.44 -12.51 5.29
CA TRP A 88 7.36 -11.10 5.67
C TRP A 88 5.93 -10.67 5.98
N LEU A 89 4.98 -10.87 5.08
CA LEU A 89 3.59 -10.49 5.32
C LEU A 89 2.91 -11.42 6.32
N GLN A 90 2.69 -12.68 5.99
CA GLN A 90 2.02 -13.66 6.86
C GLN A 90 2.80 -13.92 8.16
N GLY A 91 4.12 -13.75 8.12
CA GLY A 91 4.99 -13.80 9.30
C GLY A 91 4.87 -12.58 10.23
N GLY A 92 3.99 -11.59 9.92
CA GLY A 92 3.74 -10.42 10.77
C GLY A 92 4.92 -9.45 10.87
N ARG A 93 5.84 -9.46 9.91
CA ARG A 93 7.06 -8.65 9.93
C ARG A 93 6.92 -7.30 9.24
N ILE A 94 5.80 -7.03 8.59
CA ILE A 94 5.52 -5.75 7.93
C ILE A 94 4.84 -4.80 8.92
N ASP A 95 5.49 -3.70 9.25
CA ASP A 95 4.93 -2.68 10.14
C ASP A 95 3.91 -1.80 9.42
N VAL A 96 4.21 -1.42 8.17
CA VAL A 96 3.35 -0.56 7.35
C VAL A 96 3.24 -1.11 5.93
N GLY A 97 2.01 -1.33 5.48
CA GLY A 97 1.69 -1.65 4.08
C GLY A 97 1.00 -0.47 3.40
N PHE A 98 1.40 -0.15 2.17
CA PHE A 98 0.73 0.85 1.36
C PHE A 98 -0.24 0.22 0.39
N LEU A 99 -1.45 0.78 0.31
CA LEU A 99 -2.46 0.41 -0.68
C LEU A 99 -3.06 1.65 -1.36
N GLY A 100 -3.47 1.48 -2.61
CA GLY A 100 -4.37 2.39 -3.30
C GLY A 100 -5.77 1.79 -3.38
N ALA A 101 -6.77 2.59 -3.76
CA ALA A 101 -8.13 2.13 -3.98
C ALA A 101 -8.87 3.01 -4.98
N ALA A 102 -9.87 2.43 -5.66
CA ALA A 102 -10.85 3.21 -6.39
C ALA A 102 -11.98 3.68 -5.48
N GLN A 103 -12.36 2.83 -4.51
CA GLN A 103 -13.36 3.16 -3.48
C GLN A 103 -12.87 2.69 -2.12
N VAL A 104 -13.20 3.45 -1.08
CA VAL A 104 -12.99 3.10 0.33
C VAL A 104 -14.26 3.48 1.11
N ASP A 105 -14.67 2.62 2.05
CA ASP A 105 -15.75 2.90 2.97
C ASP A 105 -15.25 3.42 4.33
N ARG A 106 -16.17 3.78 5.23
CA ARG A 106 -15.85 4.28 6.58
C ARG A 106 -15.15 3.27 7.48
N PHE A 107 -15.11 2.00 7.11
CA PHE A 107 -14.44 0.94 7.85
C PHE A 107 -13.06 0.60 7.26
N GLY A 108 -12.64 1.33 6.21
CA GLY A 108 -11.36 1.10 5.54
C GLY A 108 -11.34 -0.16 4.66
N ASN A 109 -12.49 -0.74 4.35
CA ASN A 109 -12.58 -1.75 3.29
C ASN A 109 -12.35 -1.05 1.95
N ILE A 110 -11.67 -1.71 1.02
CA ILE A 110 -11.30 -1.11 -0.26
C ILE A 110 -11.73 -1.94 -1.45
N ASN A 111 -12.03 -1.24 -2.53
CA ASN A 111 -12.33 -1.81 -3.83
C ASN A 111 -11.26 -1.41 -4.86
N THR A 112 -10.62 -2.43 -5.42
CA THR A 112 -9.68 -2.32 -6.53
C THR A 112 -10.07 -3.25 -7.70
N THR A 113 -11.29 -3.80 -7.68
CA THR A 113 -11.71 -4.85 -8.63
C THR A 113 -12.68 -4.34 -9.67
N VAL A 114 -13.77 -3.68 -9.26
CA VAL A 114 -14.83 -3.29 -10.19
C VAL A 114 -15.63 -2.11 -9.66
N VAL A 115 -16.04 -1.21 -10.52
CA VAL A 115 -17.05 -0.19 -10.23
C VAL A 115 -18.33 -0.55 -10.97
N GLY A 116 -19.45 -0.59 -10.25
CA GLY A 116 -20.73 -1.08 -10.72
C GLY A 116 -20.92 -2.58 -10.48
N ASP A 117 -21.86 -3.19 -11.17
CA ASP A 117 -22.14 -4.63 -11.06
C ASP A 117 -20.95 -5.49 -11.51
N TYR A 118 -20.67 -6.58 -10.78
CA TYR A 118 -19.53 -7.45 -11.06
C TYR A 118 -19.60 -8.11 -12.44
N HIS A 119 -20.80 -8.50 -12.86
CA HIS A 119 -21.04 -9.18 -14.14
C HIS A 119 -21.25 -8.21 -15.31
N ALA A 120 -21.67 -6.96 -15.01
CA ALA A 120 -21.87 -5.89 -15.98
C ALA A 120 -21.19 -4.60 -15.52
N PRO A 121 -19.84 -4.58 -15.42
CA PRO A 121 -19.12 -3.49 -14.79
C PRO A 121 -19.15 -2.21 -15.64
N LYS A 122 -19.29 -1.06 -14.95
CA LYS A 122 -19.04 0.26 -15.55
C LYS A 122 -17.54 0.46 -15.79
N VAL A 123 -16.70 -0.02 -14.85
CA VAL A 123 -15.25 0.02 -14.96
C VAL A 123 -14.67 -1.27 -14.36
N ARG A 124 -13.85 -1.98 -15.14
CA ARG A 124 -13.01 -3.06 -14.63
C ARG A 124 -11.67 -2.47 -14.17
N LEU A 125 -11.28 -2.77 -12.93
CA LEU A 125 -10.04 -2.32 -12.30
C LEU A 125 -9.00 -3.46 -12.31
N PRO A 126 -7.75 -3.21 -11.89
CA PRO A 126 -6.68 -4.21 -11.91
C PRO A 126 -6.96 -5.49 -11.12
N GLY A 127 -7.82 -5.44 -10.12
CA GLY A 127 -8.16 -6.60 -9.27
C GLY A 127 -7.44 -6.57 -7.93
N ALA A 128 -7.28 -7.76 -7.34
CA ALA A 128 -6.77 -7.91 -5.98
C ALA A 128 -5.24 -7.76 -5.90
N GLY A 129 -4.48 -8.45 -6.80
CA GLY A 129 -3.03 -8.58 -6.60
C GLY A 129 -2.71 -9.06 -5.18
N GLY A 130 -1.71 -8.46 -4.57
CA GLY A 130 -1.34 -8.70 -3.17
C GLY A 130 -2.14 -7.91 -2.13
N ALA A 131 -3.08 -7.05 -2.54
CA ALA A 131 -3.75 -6.13 -1.63
C ALA A 131 -4.51 -6.79 -0.47
N PRO A 132 -5.26 -7.90 -0.65
CA PRO A 132 -5.91 -8.59 0.46
C PRO A 132 -4.93 -9.09 1.52
N GLU A 133 -3.79 -9.63 1.08
CA GLU A 133 -2.76 -10.13 1.98
C GLU A 133 -2.08 -8.99 2.76
N ILE A 134 -1.78 -7.88 2.08
CA ILE A 134 -1.23 -6.69 2.72
C ILE A 134 -2.23 -6.14 3.76
N ALA A 135 -3.51 -6.04 3.39
CA ALA A 135 -4.56 -5.57 4.29
C ALA A 135 -4.77 -6.51 5.49
N GLY A 136 -4.58 -7.83 5.29
CA GLY A 136 -4.74 -8.86 6.32
C GLY A 136 -3.57 -8.93 7.28
N SER A 137 -2.34 -8.81 6.79
CA SER A 137 -1.13 -9.22 7.50
C SER A 137 -0.23 -8.07 7.97
N ALA A 138 -0.30 -6.88 7.35
CA ALA A 138 0.46 -5.73 7.82
C ALA A 138 -0.10 -5.18 9.13
N LYS A 139 0.79 -4.78 10.06
CA LYS A 139 0.38 -4.21 11.36
C LYS A 139 -0.39 -2.90 11.22
N SER A 140 -0.08 -2.13 10.18
CA SER A 140 -0.78 -0.88 9.83
C SER A 140 -0.86 -0.76 8.31
N VAL A 141 -1.98 -0.25 7.80
CA VAL A 141 -2.18 -0.02 6.37
C VAL A 141 -2.43 1.46 6.12
N LEU A 142 -1.69 2.03 5.19
CA LEU A 142 -1.89 3.39 4.71
C LEU A 142 -2.54 3.34 3.32
N ILE A 143 -3.79 3.77 3.24
CA ILE A 143 -4.52 3.87 1.97
C ILE A 143 -4.33 5.28 1.43
N ILE A 144 -3.71 5.38 0.23
CA ILE A 144 -3.47 6.66 -0.42
C ILE A 144 -4.39 6.79 -1.63
N LEU A 145 -5.32 7.73 -1.55
CA LEU A 145 -6.22 8.06 -2.66
C LEU A 145 -6.69 9.52 -2.55
N LYS A 146 -7.06 10.10 -3.69
CA LYS A 146 -7.67 11.44 -3.71
C LYS A 146 -9.11 11.37 -3.18
N GLN A 147 -9.43 12.25 -2.24
CA GLN A 147 -10.77 12.35 -1.70
C GLN A 147 -11.75 12.88 -2.76
N SER A 148 -12.83 12.14 -2.95
CA SER A 148 -13.96 12.53 -3.78
C SER A 148 -15.21 11.72 -3.39
N ALA A 149 -16.40 12.17 -3.80
CA ALA A 149 -17.64 11.39 -3.61
C ALA A 149 -17.65 10.05 -4.37
N ARG A 150 -16.73 9.87 -5.33
CA ARG A 150 -16.59 8.60 -6.06
C ARG A 150 -15.67 7.62 -5.36
N SER A 151 -14.70 8.13 -4.58
CA SER A 151 -13.69 7.32 -3.91
C SER A 151 -14.02 7.05 -2.44
N PHE A 152 -14.68 7.97 -1.76
CA PHE A 152 -15.19 7.79 -0.39
C PHE A 152 -16.69 7.52 -0.46
N VAL A 153 -17.08 6.26 -0.26
CA VAL A 153 -18.44 5.79 -0.47
C VAL A 153 -19.02 5.16 0.80
N ASP A 154 -20.32 5.22 0.98
CA ASP A 154 -20.99 4.57 2.11
C ASP A 154 -21.00 3.03 1.96
N LYS A 155 -21.08 2.56 0.70
CA LYS A 155 -21.08 1.15 0.34
C LYS A 155 -20.19 0.93 -0.88
N LEU A 156 -19.28 -0.03 -0.78
CA LEU A 156 -18.44 -0.47 -1.89
C LEU A 156 -19.25 -1.27 -2.92
N ASP A 157 -18.93 -1.09 -4.21
CA ASP A 157 -19.48 -1.95 -5.27
C ASP A 157 -18.91 -3.38 -5.17
N PHE A 158 -17.68 -3.50 -4.67
CA PHE A 158 -17.01 -4.78 -4.42
C PHE A 158 -15.96 -4.61 -3.29
N ILE A 159 -15.86 -5.58 -2.40
CA ILE A 159 -14.83 -5.59 -1.37
C ILE A 159 -13.66 -6.44 -1.87
N THR A 160 -12.57 -5.77 -2.29
CA THR A 160 -11.34 -6.45 -2.70
C THR A 160 -10.49 -6.80 -1.49
N SER A 161 -10.33 -5.87 -0.56
CA SER A 161 -9.55 -6.07 0.66
C SER A 161 -10.33 -5.55 1.86
N VAL A 162 -10.35 -6.35 2.92
CA VAL A 162 -11.09 -6.04 4.14
C VAL A 162 -10.24 -5.15 5.05
N GLY A 163 -10.82 -4.04 5.49
CA GLY A 163 -10.31 -3.21 6.58
C GLY A 163 -10.83 -3.70 7.93
N HIS A 164 -11.81 -3.00 8.48
CA HIS A 164 -12.49 -3.37 9.73
C HIS A 164 -13.84 -4.08 9.51
N GLY A 165 -14.10 -4.62 8.31
CA GLY A 165 -15.33 -5.31 7.95
C GLY A 165 -16.57 -4.43 8.13
N GLU A 166 -17.47 -4.79 9.03
CA GLU A 166 -18.66 -4.03 9.38
C GLU A 166 -18.44 -3.14 10.63
N GLY A 167 -17.20 -3.05 11.12
CA GLY A 167 -16.86 -2.34 12.35
C GLY A 167 -16.99 -3.20 13.61
N GLY A 168 -16.83 -2.58 14.79
CA GLY A 168 -16.86 -3.28 16.08
C GLY A 168 -15.81 -4.41 16.10
N ASP A 169 -16.23 -5.60 16.50
CA ASP A 169 -15.38 -6.80 16.56
C ASP A 169 -15.31 -7.61 15.24
N SER A 170 -15.85 -7.07 14.13
CA SER A 170 -15.88 -7.77 12.85
C SER A 170 -14.48 -8.22 12.40
N ARG A 171 -13.48 -7.35 12.52
CA ARG A 171 -12.10 -7.69 12.16
C ARG A 171 -11.56 -8.89 12.93
N LYS A 172 -11.83 -8.96 14.25
CA LYS A 172 -11.38 -10.09 15.09
C LYS A 172 -12.03 -11.42 14.71
N ARG A 173 -13.26 -11.36 14.16
CA ARG A 173 -13.99 -12.57 13.69
C ARG A 173 -13.51 -13.05 12.31
N LEU A 174 -12.85 -12.18 11.57
CA LEU A 174 -12.31 -12.51 10.24
C LEU A 174 -10.90 -13.13 10.27
N GLY A 175 -10.23 -13.10 11.42
CA GLY A 175 -8.91 -13.67 11.63
C GLY A 175 -7.82 -12.60 11.69
#